data_2ca5e64253b2c1ed6bee088f78741e5e
#
_entry.id   2ca5e64253b2c1ed6bee088f78741e5e
#
_cell.length_a   1.000
_cell.length_b   1.000
_cell.length_c   1.000
_cell.angle_alpha   90.00
_cell.angle_beta   90.00
_cell.angle_gamma   90.00
#
_symmetry.space_group_name_H-M   'P 1'
#
loop_
_entity.id
_entity.type
_entity.pdbx_description
1 polymer ?
#
loop_
_entity_poly.entity_id
_entity_poly.type
_entity_poly.pdbx_seq_one_letter_code
_entity_poly.pdbx_strand_id
1 'polypeptide(L)'
;MNSPSTLASQPSSHATAQPLNGVVRLHHLGVIQVDGEEAAKFLHGQLTHDFSLLGLSEARLAAFCSAKGRMQASFMGFKRRHDQVLLVCSRDLLPSTLKRLSMFVLRAKAKLSDASDAFALWGLAGHAVPAALPAAPWSQVREGDASVVRLYPAEGVGRALWAAPAEIPAPVGQALPEDLWHWLDVRSGVATLSQPVFEAFVPQMLNYESVGGVNFKKGCYPGQ
;
A
#
# COMPACT_ATOMS: atom_id res chain seq x y z
N MET A 1 15.17 20.10 67.61
CA MET A 1 15.88 18.97 66.88
C MET A 1 15.02 18.57 65.71
N ASN A 2 15.31 19.11 64.51
CA ASN A 2 14.57 18.84 63.30
C ASN A 2 15.44 17.92 62.43
N SER A 3 14.96 16.73 62.18
CA SER A 3 15.57 15.80 61.21
C SER A 3 15.12 16.14 59.79
N PRO A 4 16.03 16.19 58.82
CA PRO A 4 15.63 16.41 57.43
C PRO A 4 15.13 15.10 56.82
N SER A 5 13.95 15.16 56.19
CA SER A 5 13.34 14.08 55.39
C SER A 5 14.07 13.95 54.07
N THR A 6 14.72 12.82 53.87
CA THR A 6 15.42 12.48 52.63
C THR A 6 14.38 12.06 51.57
N LEU A 7 14.12 12.90 50.57
CA LEU A 7 13.38 12.55 49.40
C LEU A 7 14.21 11.61 48.54
N ALA A 8 13.82 10.33 48.49
CA ALA A 8 14.39 9.35 47.59
C ALA A 8 13.96 9.68 46.14
N SER A 9 14.93 10.02 45.33
CA SER A 9 14.77 10.18 43.89
C SER A 9 14.42 8.83 43.25
N GLN A 10 13.23 8.71 42.72
CA GLN A 10 12.88 7.56 41.89
C GLN A 10 13.67 7.61 40.58
N PRO A 11 14.25 6.49 40.11
CA PRO A 11 14.87 6.45 38.79
C PRO A 11 13.77 6.55 37.73
N SER A 12 13.79 7.62 36.96
CA SER A 12 13.01 7.74 35.73
C SER A 12 13.42 6.61 34.78
N SER A 13 12.55 5.59 34.65
CA SER A 13 12.67 4.61 33.61
C SER A 13 12.49 5.32 32.27
N HIS A 14 13.59 5.68 31.62
CA HIS A 14 13.58 6.01 30.21
C HIS A 14 13.12 4.76 29.48
N ALA A 15 11.83 4.71 29.10
CA ALA A 15 11.35 3.75 28.14
C ALA A 15 12.20 3.96 26.87
N THR A 16 13.09 3.03 26.58
CA THR A 16 13.85 3.01 25.34
C THR A 16 12.83 2.96 24.21
N ALA A 17 12.71 4.06 23.47
CA ALA A 17 11.83 4.13 22.30
C ALA A 17 12.17 2.95 21.39
N GLN A 18 11.19 2.11 21.08
CA GLN A 18 11.40 0.99 20.14
C GLN A 18 11.86 1.56 18.81
N PRO A 19 12.94 1.04 18.23
CA PRO A 19 13.41 1.54 16.95
C PRO A 19 12.36 1.28 15.87
N LEU A 20 12.02 2.30 15.10
CA LEU A 20 11.10 2.23 13.95
C LEU A 20 11.82 1.53 12.78
N ASN A 21 12.18 0.28 12.99
CA ASN A 21 13.04 -0.49 12.09
C ASN A 21 12.65 -1.96 12.10
N GLY A 22 12.53 -2.57 10.92
CA GLY A 22 12.28 -4.00 10.82
C GLY A 22 11.27 -4.37 9.73
N VAL A 23 10.76 -5.59 9.84
CA VAL A 23 9.85 -6.21 8.88
C VAL A 23 8.59 -6.71 9.58
N VAL A 24 7.43 -6.60 8.91
CA VAL A 24 6.15 -7.07 9.45
C VAL A 24 5.30 -7.68 8.34
N ARG A 25 4.65 -8.81 8.62
CA ARG A 25 3.71 -9.43 7.70
C ARG A 25 2.41 -8.63 7.63
N LEU A 26 1.93 -8.31 6.43
CA LEU A 26 0.72 -7.50 6.22
C LEU A 26 -0.49 -8.40 5.90
N HIS A 27 -1.02 -9.08 6.92
CA HIS A 27 -2.15 -10.02 6.77
C HIS A 27 -3.47 -9.34 6.42
N HIS A 28 -3.63 -8.07 6.77
CA HIS A 28 -4.83 -7.28 6.51
C HIS A 28 -4.95 -6.82 5.04
N LEU A 29 -3.90 -7.02 4.24
CA LEU A 29 -3.90 -6.71 2.81
C LEU A 29 -4.04 -7.99 1.97
N GLY A 30 -4.63 -7.83 0.78
CA GLY A 30 -4.76 -8.86 -0.23
C GLY A 30 -4.30 -8.35 -1.60
N VAL A 31 -4.25 -9.25 -2.57
CA VAL A 31 -3.75 -8.98 -3.91
C VAL A 31 -4.79 -9.38 -4.95
N ILE A 32 -5.21 -8.42 -5.78
CA ILE A 32 -5.89 -8.70 -7.04
C ILE A 32 -4.82 -8.71 -8.13
N GLN A 33 -4.68 -9.84 -8.83
CA GLN A 33 -3.83 -9.95 -10.00
C GLN A 33 -4.65 -9.68 -11.26
N VAL A 34 -4.10 -8.84 -12.12
CA VAL A 34 -4.71 -8.49 -13.41
C VAL A 34 -3.72 -8.87 -14.51
N ASP A 35 -4.04 -9.94 -15.24
CA ASP A 35 -3.24 -10.46 -16.35
C ASP A 35 -3.86 -10.07 -17.68
N GLY A 36 -3.02 -9.84 -18.68
CA GLY A 36 -3.40 -9.63 -20.07
C GLY A 36 -2.77 -8.39 -20.69
N GLU A 37 -2.69 -8.39 -22.03
CA GLU A 37 -2.08 -7.30 -22.79
C GLU A 37 -2.79 -5.94 -22.61
N GLU A 38 -4.09 -5.96 -22.27
CA GLU A 38 -4.88 -4.76 -22.00
C GLU A 38 -5.12 -4.50 -20.50
N ALA A 39 -4.44 -5.23 -19.60
CA ALA A 39 -4.61 -5.06 -18.15
C ALA A 39 -4.43 -3.59 -17.69
N ALA A 40 -3.33 -2.95 -18.09
CA ALA A 40 -3.05 -1.57 -17.73
C ALA A 40 -4.07 -0.57 -18.33
N LYS A 41 -4.48 -0.78 -19.57
CA LYS A 41 -5.50 0.05 -20.26
C LYS A 41 -6.88 -0.09 -19.57
N PHE A 42 -7.25 -1.31 -19.21
CA PHE A 42 -8.48 -1.57 -18.47
C PHE A 42 -8.48 -0.82 -17.13
N LEU A 43 -7.41 -0.96 -16.33
CA LEU A 43 -7.29 -0.29 -15.03
C LEU A 43 -7.25 1.23 -15.17
N HIS A 44 -6.61 1.75 -16.22
CA HIS A 44 -6.64 3.19 -16.51
C HIS A 44 -8.07 3.74 -16.64
N GLY A 45 -8.98 3.00 -17.26
CA GLY A 45 -10.39 3.39 -17.42
C GLY A 45 -11.23 3.25 -16.14
N GLN A 46 -10.77 2.52 -15.13
CA GLN A 46 -11.53 2.23 -13.91
C GLN A 46 -11.06 3.00 -12.68
N LEU A 47 -9.79 3.36 -12.62
CA LEU A 47 -9.14 3.89 -11.42
C LEU A 47 -8.77 5.37 -11.58
N THR A 48 -8.58 6.05 -10.45
CA THR A 48 -8.28 7.50 -10.39
C THR A 48 -6.91 7.89 -10.92
N HIS A 49 -5.98 6.92 -11.08
CA HIS A 49 -4.62 7.18 -11.57
C HIS A 49 -4.35 6.60 -12.96
N ASP A 50 -3.30 7.09 -13.61
CA ASP A 50 -2.88 6.65 -14.93
C ASP A 50 -2.12 5.32 -14.85
N PHE A 51 -2.74 4.25 -15.32
CA PHE A 51 -2.12 2.93 -15.45
C PHE A 51 -1.60 2.67 -16.86
N SER A 52 -2.03 3.42 -17.87
CA SER A 52 -1.56 3.22 -19.24
C SER A 52 -0.07 3.55 -19.40
N LEU A 53 0.41 4.52 -18.64
CA LEU A 53 1.82 4.93 -18.59
C LEU A 53 2.62 4.23 -17.49
N LEU A 54 2.01 3.30 -16.72
CA LEU A 54 2.69 2.60 -15.65
C LEU A 54 3.83 1.72 -16.20
N GLY A 55 5.07 2.02 -15.79
CA GLY A 55 6.27 1.25 -16.08
C GLY A 55 6.53 0.11 -15.07
N LEU A 56 7.73 -0.49 -15.16
CA LEU A 56 8.19 -1.56 -14.26
C LEU A 56 8.98 -1.02 -13.05
N SER A 57 9.30 0.27 -13.05
CA SER A 57 10.11 0.93 -12.00
C SER A 57 9.30 1.83 -11.07
N GLU A 58 7.97 1.77 -11.17
CA GLU A 58 7.07 2.62 -10.41
C GLU A 58 5.77 1.91 -10.06
N ALA A 59 5.09 2.41 -9.04
CA ALA A 59 3.75 2.01 -8.62
C ALA A 59 2.79 3.20 -8.72
N ARG A 60 1.51 2.94 -8.56
CA ARG A 60 0.45 3.95 -8.49
C ARG A 60 -0.40 3.72 -7.25
N LEU A 61 -0.57 4.74 -6.43
CA LEU A 61 -1.71 4.82 -5.54
C LEU A 61 -2.94 5.17 -6.38
N ALA A 62 -4.07 4.52 -6.15
CA ALA A 62 -5.29 4.80 -6.88
C ALA A 62 -6.52 4.44 -6.05
N ALA A 63 -7.65 5.08 -6.37
CA ALA A 63 -8.96 4.71 -5.85
C ALA A 63 -9.83 4.10 -6.96
N PHE A 64 -10.69 3.17 -6.57
CA PHE A 64 -11.83 2.72 -7.34
C PHE A 64 -13.08 3.36 -6.76
N CYS A 65 -13.84 4.07 -7.59
CA CYS A 65 -14.97 4.87 -7.14
C CYS A 65 -16.29 4.37 -7.72
N SER A 66 -17.39 4.62 -6.99
CA SER A 66 -18.75 4.49 -7.50
C SER A 66 -19.06 5.62 -8.50
N ALA A 67 -20.16 5.52 -9.23
CA ALA A 67 -20.64 6.57 -10.12
C ALA A 67 -20.90 7.93 -9.41
N LYS A 68 -20.99 7.93 -8.09
CA LYS A 68 -21.12 9.13 -7.24
C LYS A 68 -19.78 9.67 -6.74
N GLY A 69 -18.66 9.16 -7.25
CA GLY A 69 -17.31 9.55 -6.82
C GLY A 69 -16.88 9.04 -5.45
N ARG A 70 -17.67 8.15 -4.80
CA ARG A 70 -17.34 7.58 -3.49
C ARG A 70 -16.38 6.42 -3.64
N MET A 71 -15.33 6.41 -2.83
CA MET A 71 -14.30 5.36 -2.85
C MET A 71 -14.87 4.03 -2.37
N GLN A 72 -14.73 3.00 -3.18
CA GLN A 72 -15.10 1.61 -2.90
C GLN A 72 -13.88 0.74 -2.56
N ALA A 73 -12.70 1.12 -3.03
CA ALA A 73 -11.43 0.52 -2.67
C ALA A 73 -10.29 1.51 -2.92
N SER A 74 -9.15 1.25 -2.28
CA SER A 74 -7.87 1.90 -2.54
C SER A 74 -6.83 0.85 -2.91
N PHE A 75 -5.92 1.19 -3.82
CA PHE A 75 -4.91 0.29 -4.34
C PHE A 75 -3.52 0.88 -4.34
N MET A 76 -2.54 0.06 -4.00
CA MET A 76 -1.18 0.21 -4.47
C MET A 76 -1.02 -0.72 -5.69
N GLY A 77 -0.96 -0.15 -6.90
CA GLY A 77 -0.89 -0.90 -8.15
C GLY A 77 0.50 -0.82 -8.77
N PHE A 78 1.08 -1.95 -9.16
CA PHE A 78 2.39 -2.01 -9.81
C PHE A 78 2.49 -3.20 -10.77
N LYS A 79 3.37 -3.08 -11.77
CA LYS A 79 3.64 -4.14 -12.73
C LYS A 79 4.74 -5.08 -12.23
N ARG A 80 4.51 -6.38 -12.35
CA ARG A 80 5.55 -7.41 -12.26
C ARG A 80 6.12 -7.77 -13.63
N ARG A 81 5.28 -7.73 -14.66
CA ARG A 81 5.60 -7.92 -16.07
C ARG A 81 4.79 -6.93 -16.88
N HIS A 82 5.10 -6.80 -18.16
CA HIS A 82 4.38 -5.89 -19.05
C HIS A 82 2.88 -6.18 -19.13
N ASP A 83 2.51 -7.45 -19.03
CA ASP A 83 1.15 -8.00 -19.12
C ASP A 83 0.54 -8.37 -17.78
N GLN A 84 1.18 -8.00 -16.65
CA GLN A 84 0.69 -8.33 -15.31
C GLN A 84 0.80 -7.14 -14.37
N VAL A 85 -0.35 -6.76 -13.79
CA VAL A 85 -0.44 -5.75 -12.73
C VAL A 85 -0.93 -6.41 -11.46
N LEU A 86 -0.30 -6.12 -10.33
CA LEU A 86 -0.81 -6.43 -9.00
C LEU A 86 -1.45 -5.19 -8.39
N LEU A 87 -2.63 -5.36 -7.81
CA LEU A 87 -3.35 -4.35 -7.03
C LEU A 87 -3.42 -4.83 -5.58
N VAL A 88 -2.68 -4.18 -4.70
CA VAL A 88 -2.72 -4.45 -3.25
C VAL A 88 -3.79 -3.58 -2.62
N CYS A 89 -4.72 -4.18 -1.90
CA CYS A 89 -5.85 -3.50 -1.24
C CYS A 89 -6.17 -4.14 0.11
N SER A 90 -7.08 -3.53 0.86
CA SER A 90 -7.62 -4.13 2.09
C SER A 90 -8.31 -5.46 1.81
N ARG A 91 -7.97 -6.49 2.59
CA ARG A 91 -8.43 -7.87 2.37
C ARG A 91 -9.95 -8.01 2.57
N ASP A 92 -10.51 -7.22 3.45
CA ASP A 92 -11.97 -7.20 3.73
C ASP A 92 -12.80 -6.65 2.57
N LEU A 93 -12.22 -5.78 1.74
CA LEU A 93 -12.89 -5.23 0.54
C LEU A 93 -12.61 -6.05 -0.73
N LEU A 94 -11.60 -6.91 -0.72
CA LEU A 94 -11.12 -7.58 -1.94
C LEU A 94 -12.20 -8.38 -2.67
N PRO A 95 -12.99 -9.26 -2.03
CA PRO A 95 -13.97 -10.08 -2.75
C PRO A 95 -15.04 -9.25 -3.48
N SER A 96 -15.57 -8.22 -2.82
CA SER A 96 -16.58 -7.33 -3.41
C SER A 96 -15.99 -6.47 -4.53
N THR A 97 -14.78 -5.98 -4.34
CA THR A 97 -14.05 -5.16 -5.31
C THR A 97 -13.68 -5.98 -6.56
N LEU A 98 -13.15 -7.19 -6.38
CA LEU A 98 -12.82 -8.09 -7.48
C LEU A 98 -14.07 -8.41 -8.31
N LYS A 99 -15.17 -8.78 -7.65
CA LYS A 99 -16.45 -9.04 -8.32
C LYS A 99 -16.90 -7.83 -9.14
N ARG A 100 -16.86 -6.64 -8.55
CA ARG A 100 -17.31 -5.41 -9.21
C ARG A 100 -16.41 -5.01 -10.39
N LEU A 101 -15.09 -5.02 -10.23
CA LEU A 101 -14.16 -4.72 -11.31
C LEU A 101 -14.32 -5.71 -12.47
N SER A 102 -14.51 -7.00 -12.18
CA SER A 102 -14.70 -8.04 -13.20
C SER A 102 -15.92 -7.82 -14.07
N MET A 103 -16.97 -7.16 -13.56
CA MET A 103 -18.16 -6.81 -14.35
C MET A 103 -17.87 -5.80 -15.48
N PHE A 104 -16.80 -5.04 -15.39
CA PHE A 104 -16.41 -4.05 -16.40
C PHE A 104 -15.44 -4.61 -17.44
N VAL A 105 -14.93 -5.84 -17.26
CA VAL A 105 -14.08 -6.54 -18.24
C VAL A 105 -14.97 -7.15 -19.31
N LEU A 106 -15.54 -6.33 -20.20
CA LEU A 106 -16.47 -6.80 -21.22
C LEU A 106 -15.76 -7.40 -22.44
N ARG A 107 -14.83 -6.65 -23.02
CA ARG A 107 -14.09 -7.00 -24.24
C ARG A 107 -12.58 -6.81 -24.09
N ALA A 108 -12.13 -6.30 -22.96
CA ALA A 108 -10.71 -6.10 -22.70
C ALA A 108 -10.01 -7.46 -22.55
N LYS A 109 -8.84 -7.58 -23.16
CA LYS A 109 -7.95 -8.73 -22.96
C LYS A 109 -7.25 -8.61 -21.61
N ALA A 110 -8.05 -8.74 -20.55
CA ALA A 110 -7.64 -8.68 -19.15
C ALA A 110 -8.41 -9.73 -18.35
N LYS A 111 -7.74 -10.36 -17.39
CA LYS A 111 -8.33 -11.32 -16.45
C LYS A 111 -7.94 -10.92 -15.03
N LEU A 112 -8.94 -10.79 -14.17
CA LEU A 112 -8.75 -10.50 -12.74
C LEU A 112 -8.91 -11.78 -11.92
N SER A 113 -8.06 -11.92 -10.90
CA SER A 113 -8.15 -13.04 -9.94
C SER A 113 -7.68 -12.59 -8.56
N ASP A 114 -8.23 -13.24 -7.51
CA ASP A 114 -7.66 -13.14 -6.17
C ASP A 114 -6.36 -13.95 -6.12
N ALA A 115 -5.27 -13.27 -5.87
CA ALA A 115 -3.93 -13.85 -5.74
C ALA A 115 -3.37 -13.71 -4.32
N SER A 116 -4.23 -13.44 -3.33
CA SER A 116 -3.80 -13.17 -1.96
C SER A 116 -3.02 -14.33 -1.34
N ASP A 117 -3.34 -15.56 -1.70
CA ASP A 117 -2.65 -16.74 -1.19
C ASP A 117 -1.39 -17.10 -2.03
N ALA A 118 -1.29 -16.54 -3.26
CA ALA A 118 -0.13 -16.72 -4.12
C ALA A 118 1.00 -15.72 -3.82
N PHE A 119 0.73 -14.67 -3.06
CA PHE A 119 1.70 -13.62 -2.73
C PHE A 119 1.83 -13.40 -1.23
N ALA A 120 3.07 -13.20 -0.80
CA ALA A 120 3.42 -12.75 0.54
C ALA A 120 3.65 -11.22 0.52
N LEU A 121 2.95 -10.48 1.40
CA LEU A 121 3.09 -9.04 1.55
C LEU A 121 3.75 -8.72 2.89
N TRP A 122 4.81 -7.90 2.85
CA TRP A 122 5.54 -7.45 4.04
C TRP A 122 5.73 -5.94 4.01
N GLY A 123 5.61 -5.32 5.18
CA GLY A 123 6.04 -3.96 5.44
C GLY A 123 7.50 -3.94 5.86
N LEU A 124 8.29 -3.03 5.28
CA LEU A 124 9.68 -2.78 5.63
C LEU A 124 9.80 -1.37 6.17
N ALA A 125 10.53 -1.19 7.28
CA ALA A 125 10.79 0.13 7.87
C ALA A 125 12.27 0.31 8.21
N GLY A 126 12.75 1.54 8.10
CA GLY A 126 14.12 1.92 8.45
C GLY A 126 15.18 1.21 7.63
N HIS A 127 16.12 0.55 8.31
CA HIS A 127 17.23 -0.17 7.66
C HIS A 127 16.82 -1.44 6.91
N ALA A 128 15.59 -1.94 7.14
CA ALA A 128 15.05 -3.06 6.36
C ALA A 128 14.65 -2.65 4.94
N VAL A 129 14.52 -1.35 4.66
CA VAL A 129 14.24 -0.85 3.32
C VAL A 129 15.51 -0.90 2.48
N PRO A 130 15.50 -1.57 1.30
CA PRO A 130 16.67 -1.70 0.46
C PRO A 130 17.29 -0.35 0.07
N ALA A 131 18.62 -0.22 0.19
CA ALA A 131 19.33 1.00 -0.19
C ALA A 131 19.23 1.32 -1.70
N ALA A 132 19.05 0.29 -2.53
CA ALA A 132 18.87 0.44 -3.97
C ALA A 132 17.49 1.01 -4.36
N LEU A 133 16.50 1.00 -3.43
CA LEU A 133 15.16 1.53 -3.69
C LEU A 133 15.20 3.06 -3.67
N PRO A 134 14.87 3.76 -4.78
CA PRO A 134 14.87 5.23 -4.79
C PRO A 134 14.01 5.83 -3.67
N ALA A 135 14.39 7.03 -3.19
CA ALA A 135 13.73 7.69 -2.07
C ALA A 135 12.33 8.22 -2.42
N ALA A 136 12.07 8.49 -3.70
CA ALA A 136 10.79 9.03 -4.15
C ALA A 136 9.65 8.04 -3.88
N PRO A 137 8.55 8.44 -3.22
CA PRO A 137 7.38 7.59 -3.05
C PRO A 137 6.89 7.00 -4.38
N TRP A 138 6.37 5.78 -4.31
CA TRP A 138 5.87 4.99 -5.44
C TRP A 138 6.96 4.52 -6.43
N SER A 139 8.25 4.72 -6.15
CA SER A 139 9.33 4.03 -6.88
C SER A 139 9.27 2.52 -6.60
N GLN A 140 9.64 1.71 -7.60
CA GLN A 140 9.69 0.26 -7.49
C GLN A 140 11.04 -0.27 -7.97
N VAL A 141 11.54 -1.30 -7.28
CA VAL A 141 12.66 -2.13 -7.73
C VAL A 141 12.31 -3.62 -7.63
N ARG A 142 13.07 -4.44 -8.31
CA ARG A 142 13.01 -5.90 -8.19
C ARG A 142 14.18 -6.39 -7.34
N GLU A 143 13.90 -7.26 -6.37
CA GLU A 143 14.87 -8.02 -5.61
C GLU A 143 14.60 -9.51 -5.79
N GLY A 144 15.31 -10.16 -6.70
CA GLY A 144 14.97 -11.52 -7.13
C GLY A 144 13.53 -11.58 -7.64
N ASP A 145 12.69 -12.41 -7.03
CA ASP A 145 11.27 -12.52 -7.36
C ASP A 145 10.37 -11.54 -6.61
N ALA A 146 10.90 -10.77 -5.68
CA ALA A 146 10.15 -9.75 -4.97
C ALA A 146 10.06 -8.44 -5.77
N SER A 147 8.92 -7.78 -5.67
CA SER A 147 8.72 -6.37 -6.02
C SER A 147 8.76 -5.55 -4.74
N VAL A 148 9.60 -4.51 -4.69
CA VAL A 148 9.70 -3.62 -3.53
C VAL A 148 9.28 -2.23 -3.94
N VAL A 149 8.23 -1.70 -3.31
CA VAL A 149 7.62 -0.41 -3.62
C VAL A 149 7.89 0.57 -2.49
N ARG A 150 8.47 1.73 -2.80
CA ARG A 150 8.66 2.82 -1.83
C ARG A 150 7.30 3.38 -1.41
N LEU A 151 7.06 3.42 -0.10
CA LEU A 151 5.91 4.09 0.49
C LEU A 151 6.28 5.50 0.97
N TYR A 152 5.27 6.30 1.29
CA TYR A 152 5.50 7.55 2.00
C TYR A 152 6.21 7.30 3.32
N PRO A 153 7.22 8.10 3.66
CA PRO A 153 7.90 8.01 4.96
C PRO A 153 6.95 8.42 6.08
N ALA A 154 7.25 7.96 7.28
CA ALA A 154 6.57 8.38 8.49
C ALA A 154 7.60 8.60 9.61
N GLU A 155 7.47 9.69 10.38
CA GLU A 155 8.39 10.02 11.50
C GLU A 155 9.88 10.02 11.09
N GLY A 156 10.18 10.49 9.88
CA GLY A 156 11.54 10.49 9.34
C GLY A 156 12.08 9.12 8.92
N VAL A 157 11.25 8.07 8.98
CA VAL A 157 11.65 6.69 8.67
C VAL A 157 11.19 6.31 7.26
N GLY A 158 12.09 5.77 6.45
CA GLY A 158 11.76 5.21 5.15
C GLY A 158 10.93 3.94 5.30
N ARG A 159 9.96 3.75 4.41
CA ARG A 159 9.05 2.60 4.41
C ARG A 159 8.93 2.01 3.02
N ALA A 160 8.67 0.70 2.95
CA ALA A 160 8.39 0.03 1.68
C ALA A 160 7.39 -1.12 1.86
N LEU A 161 6.67 -1.42 0.79
CA LEU A 161 5.94 -2.67 0.60
C LEU A 161 6.86 -3.65 -0.15
N TRP A 162 7.04 -4.85 0.40
CA TRP A 162 7.68 -5.98 -0.26
C TRP A 162 6.60 -6.99 -0.63
N ALA A 163 6.55 -7.41 -1.89
CA ALA A 163 5.57 -8.35 -2.41
C ALA A 163 6.28 -9.41 -3.26
N ALA A 164 6.18 -10.67 -2.86
CA ALA A 164 6.77 -11.79 -3.59
C ALA A 164 5.83 -12.99 -3.63
N PRO A 165 6.07 -13.96 -4.54
CA PRO A 165 5.40 -15.26 -4.48
C PRO A 165 5.51 -15.87 -3.08
N ALA A 166 4.43 -16.55 -2.64
CA ALA A 166 4.31 -17.01 -1.25
C ALA A 166 5.39 -18.01 -0.82
N GLU A 167 5.99 -18.72 -1.78
CA GLU A 167 7.09 -19.67 -1.58
C GLU A 167 8.45 -19.00 -1.36
N ILE A 168 8.59 -17.72 -1.68
CA ILE A 168 9.83 -16.97 -1.47
C ILE A 168 10.01 -16.68 0.03
N PRO A 169 11.22 -16.90 0.59
CA PRO A 169 11.49 -16.59 1.99
C PRO A 169 11.16 -15.14 2.34
N ALA A 170 10.72 -14.94 3.58
CA ALA A 170 10.44 -13.61 4.11
C ALA A 170 11.68 -12.68 4.00
N PRO A 171 11.48 -11.36 3.85
CA PRO A 171 12.58 -10.42 3.85
C PRO A 171 13.33 -10.47 5.19
N VAL A 172 14.65 -10.32 5.14
CA VAL A 172 15.51 -10.34 6.33
C VAL A 172 15.35 -9.04 7.11
N GLY A 173 15.13 -9.15 8.41
CA GLY A 173 15.02 -8.00 9.31
C GLY A 173 14.54 -8.42 10.69
N GLN A 174 14.67 -7.51 11.64
CA GLN A 174 14.08 -7.70 12.98
C GLN A 174 12.56 -7.58 12.86
N ALA A 175 11.82 -8.33 13.68
CA ALA A 175 10.37 -8.22 13.70
C ALA A 175 9.92 -6.82 14.14
N LEU A 176 9.08 -6.19 13.33
CA LEU A 176 8.42 -4.94 13.68
C LEU A 176 7.00 -5.27 14.18
N PRO A 177 6.58 -4.76 15.36
CA PRO A 177 5.21 -4.93 15.83
C PRO A 177 4.17 -4.40 14.83
N GLU A 178 3.06 -5.13 14.66
CA GLU A 178 2.01 -4.77 13.70
C GLU A 178 1.31 -3.46 14.07
N ASP A 179 1.07 -3.21 15.34
CA ASP A 179 0.51 -1.95 15.84
C ASP A 179 1.42 -0.74 15.55
N LEU A 180 2.73 -0.94 15.62
CA LEU A 180 3.70 0.09 15.25
C LEU A 180 3.70 0.36 13.73
N TRP A 181 3.51 -0.67 12.91
CA TRP A 181 3.33 -0.49 11.47
C TRP A 181 2.05 0.30 11.17
N HIS A 182 0.93 -0.05 11.79
CA HIS A 182 -0.34 0.68 11.63
C HIS A 182 -0.23 2.14 12.09
N TRP A 183 0.50 2.39 13.18
CA TRP A 183 0.80 3.74 13.60
C TRP A 183 1.60 4.51 12.53
N LEU A 184 2.63 3.89 11.94
CA LEU A 184 3.39 4.47 10.82
C LEU A 184 2.52 4.71 9.58
N ASP A 185 1.53 3.85 9.29
CA ASP A 185 0.56 4.08 8.21
C ASP A 185 -0.25 5.36 8.45
N VAL A 186 -0.78 5.53 9.65
CA VAL A 186 -1.50 6.75 10.04
C VAL A 186 -0.61 7.98 9.94
N ARG A 187 0.64 7.89 10.41
CA ARG A 187 1.60 9.00 10.38
C ARG A 187 2.10 9.35 8.99
N SER A 188 2.00 8.43 8.03
CA SER A 188 2.36 8.70 6.63
C SER A 188 1.34 9.59 5.90
N GLY A 189 0.12 9.70 6.43
CA GLY A 189 -0.98 10.46 5.81
C GLY A 189 -1.58 9.80 4.56
N VAL A 190 -1.20 8.56 4.24
CA VAL A 190 -1.76 7.81 3.11
C VAL A 190 -2.82 6.84 3.61
N ALA A 191 -4.08 7.14 3.33
CA ALA A 191 -5.19 6.31 3.80
C ALA A 191 -5.36 5.03 2.95
N THR A 192 -5.54 3.90 3.62
CA THR A 192 -6.02 2.64 3.04
C THR A 192 -7.49 2.47 3.37
N LEU A 193 -8.33 2.31 2.34
CA LEU A 193 -9.76 2.12 2.53
C LEU A 193 -10.05 0.70 3.05
N SER A 194 -10.91 0.58 4.03
CA SER A 194 -11.38 -0.69 4.61
C SER A 194 -12.91 -0.74 4.66
N GLN A 195 -13.49 -1.90 4.93
CA GLN A 195 -14.95 -2.10 4.89
C GLN A 195 -15.75 -1.11 5.75
N PRO A 196 -15.34 -0.72 6.99
CA PRO A 196 -16.11 0.23 7.81
C PRO A 196 -16.30 1.61 7.19
N VAL A 197 -15.43 1.99 6.25
CA VAL A 197 -15.47 3.31 5.58
C VAL A 197 -15.76 3.21 4.07
N PHE A 198 -16.32 2.08 3.65
CA PHE A 198 -16.78 1.87 2.27
C PHE A 198 -17.77 2.95 1.85
N GLU A 199 -17.51 3.63 0.73
CA GLU A 199 -18.30 4.75 0.19
C GLU A 199 -18.48 5.96 1.14
N ALA A 200 -17.70 6.04 2.24
CA ALA A 200 -17.77 7.17 3.15
C ALA A 200 -17.13 8.45 2.59
N PHE A 201 -16.10 8.30 1.76
CA PHE A 201 -15.26 9.41 1.30
C PHE A 201 -15.17 9.49 -0.22
N VAL A 202 -14.91 10.70 -0.74
CA VAL A 202 -14.34 10.90 -2.08
C VAL A 202 -12.81 11.02 -1.95
N PRO A 203 -12.02 10.79 -3.03
CA PRO A 203 -10.56 10.83 -2.96
C PRO A 203 -9.99 12.11 -2.35
N GLN A 204 -10.58 13.25 -2.63
CA GLN A 204 -10.15 14.56 -2.11
C GLN A 204 -10.27 14.68 -0.59
N MET A 205 -11.28 14.05 0.02
CA MET A 205 -11.45 14.04 1.48
C MET A 205 -10.31 13.30 2.19
N LEU A 206 -9.62 12.40 1.49
CA LEU A 206 -8.48 11.65 1.99
C LEU A 206 -7.14 12.17 1.46
N ASN A 207 -7.11 13.39 0.91
CA ASN A 207 -5.93 14.04 0.33
C ASN A 207 -5.21 13.19 -0.75
N TYR A 208 -5.94 12.33 -1.47
CA TYR A 208 -5.38 11.44 -2.48
C TYR A 208 -4.65 12.18 -3.60
N GLU A 209 -5.10 13.38 -3.92
CA GLU A 209 -4.42 14.26 -4.88
C GLU A 209 -3.00 14.65 -4.42
N SER A 210 -2.82 14.94 -3.12
CA SER A 210 -1.55 15.37 -2.55
C SER A 210 -0.54 14.23 -2.41
N VAL A 211 -1.02 12.99 -2.26
CA VAL A 211 -0.17 11.79 -2.10
C VAL A 211 -0.05 10.95 -3.38
N GLY A 212 -0.48 11.52 -4.52
CA GLY A 212 -0.34 10.87 -5.83
C GLY A 212 -1.38 9.78 -6.11
N GLY A 213 -2.56 9.85 -5.47
CA GLY A 213 -3.65 8.89 -5.69
C GLY A 213 -4.63 9.29 -6.79
N VAL A 214 -4.52 10.50 -7.35
CA VAL A 214 -5.35 11.00 -8.45
C VAL A 214 -4.47 11.63 -9.53
N ASN A 215 -4.75 11.32 -10.79
CA ASN A 215 -4.09 11.94 -11.93
C ASN A 215 -5.09 12.81 -12.70
N PHE A 216 -4.95 14.14 -12.62
CA PHE A 216 -5.83 15.10 -13.29
C PHE A 216 -5.58 15.23 -14.80
N LYS A 217 -4.50 14.65 -15.33
CA LYS A 217 -4.13 14.72 -16.74
C LYS A 217 -4.59 13.52 -17.55
N LYS A 218 -5.06 12.46 -16.87
CA LYS A 218 -5.64 11.29 -17.53
C LYS A 218 -7.09 11.55 -17.98
N GLY A 219 -7.62 10.69 -18.86
CA GLY A 219 -9.04 10.67 -19.20
C GLY A 219 -9.96 10.32 -18.02
N CYS A 220 -11.26 10.38 -18.24
CA CYS A 220 -12.27 10.17 -17.20
C CYS A 220 -12.21 8.75 -16.57
N TYR A 221 -12.63 8.67 -15.34
CA TYR A 221 -12.93 7.43 -14.60
C TYR A 221 -14.32 7.52 -13.98
N PRO A 222 -14.96 6.41 -13.58
CA PRO A 222 -16.29 6.45 -12.99
C PRO A 222 -16.35 7.34 -11.74
N GLY A 223 -17.31 8.30 -11.73
CA GLY A 223 -17.54 9.20 -10.60
C GLY A 223 -16.58 10.39 -10.48
N GLN A 224 -15.82 10.69 -11.52
CA GLN A 224 -14.97 11.90 -11.58
C GLN A 224 -15.80 13.17 -11.55
#